data_64d70d88f4a8899fc6c8ee0c57605bab
#
_entry.id   64d70d88f4a8899fc6c8ee0c57605bab
#
_cell.length_a   1.000
_cell.length_b   1.000
_cell.length_c   1.000
_cell.angle_alpha   90.00
_cell.angle_beta   90.00
_cell.angle_gamma   90.00
#
_symmetry.space_group_name_H-M   'P 1'
#
loop_
_entity.id
_entity.type
_entity.pdbx_description
1 polymer ?
#
loop_
_entity_poly.entity_id
_entity_poly.type
_entity_poly.pdbx_seq_one_letter_code
_entity_poly.pdbx_strand_id
1 'polypeptide(L)'
;MSRISVNNISKEFKIYNRPQDRLSEILLRRPKHKVFHVLNDISFALRDGESLGIVGVNGAGKSTLLKILAGTLQPTTGSFQLKGQVAALLELGAGFHPEFTGRKNIYLNASLLGVPENNIADLEKGIIEFSELEEFIDRPVRTYSSGMYVRLAFSIATMVRPDILIIDEALSVGDLTFQKKCVARMNEFISQNKTMIFCSHSMFHVQELCEKAIWLDKGQIKEIGDSDRVVGHYEDFCNSKKVYHNISEDVPTGDENSTNEETEIETPDCKINSLSVKSTNGKEVTSLAPLNDYVLEMEVEVLKDGIEGNFGFAFMKSAEEPVASFLTTDLHQIDKGPFKKGSRFIVSLVIRGLAMRVGDFYVLGGLADKSGLLWYERKFSKLLHVDANKGVGPIIMDSEWSVTKK
;
A
#
# COMPACT_ATOMS: atom_id res chain seq x y z
N MET A 1 -29.15 -13.26 3.45
CA MET A 1 -28.49 -14.42 4.08
C MET A 1 -26.97 -14.16 4.09
N SER A 2 -26.23 -14.80 5.00
CA SER A 2 -24.77 -14.63 5.03
C SER A 2 -24.13 -15.42 3.90
N ARG A 3 -23.27 -14.78 3.10
CA ARG A 3 -22.44 -15.40 2.04
C ARG A 3 -21.22 -16.07 2.65
N ILE A 4 -20.60 -15.38 3.62
CA ILE A 4 -19.44 -15.84 4.37
C ILE A 4 -19.79 -15.81 5.84
N SER A 5 -19.53 -16.89 6.56
CA SER A 5 -19.66 -16.99 8.02
C SER A 5 -18.40 -17.62 8.60
N VAL A 6 -17.79 -16.94 9.54
CA VAL A 6 -16.56 -17.33 10.24
C VAL A 6 -16.86 -17.35 11.74
N ASN A 7 -16.64 -18.49 12.39
CA ASN A 7 -17.01 -18.70 13.78
C ASN A 7 -15.82 -19.23 14.59
N ASN A 8 -15.31 -18.44 15.50
CA ASN A 8 -14.26 -18.74 16.49
C ASN A 8 -13.03 -19.43 15.89
N ILE A 9 -12.58 -18.97 14.70
CA ILE A 9 -11.41 -19.54 14.05
C ILE A 9 -10.16 -19.20 14.83
N SER A 10 -9.43 -20.27 15.22
CA SER A 10 -8.08 -20.16 15.75
C SER A 10 -7.11 -21.02 14.94
N LYS A 11 -5.87 -20.55 14.84
CA LYS A 11 -4.80 -21.25 14.14
C LYS A 11 -3.51 -21.23 14.94
N GLU A 12 -3.02 -22.44 15.18
CA GLU A 12 -1.77 -22.70 15.88
C GLU A 12 -0.81 -23.47 14.98
N PHE A 13 0.48 -23.17 15.08
CA PHE A 13 1.55 -23.95 14.48
C PHE A 13 2.45 -24.55 15.55
N LYS A 14 2.79 -25.83 15.39
CA LYS A 14 3.77 -26.53 16.23
C LYS A 14 5.15 -26.33 15.66
N ILE A 15 6.01 -25.66 16.42
CA ILE A 15 7.39 -25.39 16.03
C ILE A 15 8.30 -26.36 16.81
N TYR A 16 9.06 -27.18 16.10
CA TYR A 16 10.04 -28.10 16.65
C TYR A 16 11.44 -27.54 16.47
N ASN A 17 12.25 -27.58 17.52
CA ASN A 17 13.64 -27.10 17.44
C ASN A 17 14.52 -28.03 16.55
N ARG A 18 14.19 -29.31 16.48
CA ARG A 18 14.89 -30.33 15.65
C ARG A 18 13.85 -31.21 14.96
N PRO A 19 14.09 -31.67 13.71
CA PRO A 19 13.19 -32.59 13.02
C PRO A 19 12.91 -33.88 13.79
N GLN A 20 13.92 -34.36 14.55
CA GLN A 20 13.83 -35.56 15.38
C GLN A 20 12.88 -35.42 16.57
N ASP A 21 12.60 -34.18 17.04
CA ASP A 21 11.70 -33.91 18.16
C ASP A 21 10.27 -34.31 17.83
N ARG A 22 9.86 -34.17 16.56
CA ARG A 22 8.55 -34.61 16.08
C ARG A 22 8.36 -36.13 16.20
N LEU A 23 9.36 -36.90 15.80
CA LEU A 23 9.32 -38.37 15.95
C LEU A 23 9.35 -38.79 17.41
N SER A 24 10.20 -38.16 18.22
CA SER A 24 10.31 -38.47 19.64
C SER A 24 9.06 -38.05 20.43
N GLU A 25 8.34 -37.01 20.02
CA GLU A 25 7.05 -36.63 20.60
C GLU A 25 5.98 -37.70 20.35
N ILE A 26 5.93 -38.24 19.13
CA ILE A 26 4.98 -39.32 18.78
C ILE A 26 5.28 -40.59 19.59
N LEU A 27 6.58 -40.96 19.74
CA LEU A 27 6.99 -42.18 20.41
C LEU A 27 6.85 -42.10 21.94
N LEU A 28 7.26 -40.94 22.51
CA LEU A 28 7.30 -40.74 23.96
C LEU A 28 6.01 -40.10 24.51
N ARG A 29 5.08 -39.68 23.64
CA ARG A 29 3.84 -38.96 24.00
C ARG A 29 4.07 -37.78 24.92
N ARG A 30 5.23 -37.14 24.83
CA ARG A 30 5.59 -35.93 25.59
C ARG A 30 5.75 -34.75 24.62
N PRO A 31 5.05 -33.61 24.83
CA PRO A 31 5.15 -32.48 23.94
C PRO A 31 6.57 -31.89 23.92
N LYS A 32 7.16 -31.81 22.74
CA LYS A 32 8.50 -31.24 22.49
C LYS A 32 8.45 -30.04 21.54
N HIS A 33 7.26 -29.58 21.18
CA HIS A 33 7.05 -28.43 20.33
C HIS A 33 6.71 -27.17 21.13
N LYS A 34 6.99 -26.02 20.57
CA LYS A 34 6.43 -24.74 21.01
C LYS A 34 5.19 -24.47 20.17
N VAL A 35 4.11 -24.07 20.83
CA VAL A 35 2.89 -23.63 20.13
C VAL A 35 3.04 -22.16 19.78
N PHE A 36 2.84 -21.84 18.50
CA PHE A 36 2.79 -20.48 17.99
C PHE A 36 1.37 -20.15 17.53
N HIS A 37 0.68 -19.29 18.28
CA HIS A 37 -0.67 -18.86 17.98
C HIS A 37 -0.62 -17.77 16.92
N VAL A 38 -1.25 -18.00 15.76
CA VAL A 38 -1.29 -17.05 14.65
C VAL A 38 -2.64 -16.38 14.55
N LEU A 39 -3.73 -17.11 14.80
CA LEU A 39 -5.09 -16.59 14.88
C LEU A 39 -5.73 -17.07 16.16
N ASN A 40 -6.51 -16.22 16.79
CA ASN A 40 -7.18 -16.50 18.05
C ASN A 40 -8.58 -15.91 18.05
N ASP A 41 -9.57 -16.79 18.00
CA ASP A 41 -11.00 -16.47 18.12
C ASP A 41 -11.54 -15.47 17.11
N ILE A 42 -11.25 -15.68 15.84
CA ILE A 42 -11.69 -14.82 14.74
C ILE A 42 -13.16 -15.17 14.38
N SER A 43 -14.05 -14.18 14.47
CA SER A 43 -15.45 -14.33 14.13
C SER A 43 -15.98 -13.12 13.38
N PHE A 44 -16.58 -13.34 12.20
CA PHE A 44 -17.27 -12.31 11.42
C PHE A 44 -18.19 -12.93 10.37
N ALA A 45 -19.05 -12.12 9.78
CA ALA A 45 -19.92 -12.54 8.70
C ALA A 45 -20.09 -11.47 7.64
N LEU A 46 -20.18 -11.89 6.37
CA LEU A 46 -20.45 -11.04 5.22
C LEU A 46 -21.73 -11.48 4.53
N ARG A 47 -22.52 -10.51 4.09
CA ARG A 47 -23.71 -10.71 3.26
C ARG A 47 -23.31 -10.80 1.79
N ASP A 48 -24.27 -11.17 0.96
CA ASP A 48 -24.10 -11.09 -0.50
C ASP A 48 -23.79 -9.65 -0.91
N GLY A 49 -22.79 -9.49 -1.78
CA GLY A 49 -22.40 -8.21 -2.34
C GLY A 49 -21.52 -7.33 -1.43
N GLU A 50 -21.29 -7.73 -0.18
CA GLU A 50 -20.42 -6.96 0.71
C GLU A 50 -18.93 -7.17 0.35
N SER A 51 -18.16 -6.08 0.39
CA SER A 51 -16.71 -6.08 0.26
C SER A 51 -16.04 -5.82 1.61
N LEU A 52 -15.01 -6.63 1.94
CA LEU A 52 -14.30 -6.58 3.22
C LEU A 52 -12.81 -6.38 2.99
N GLY A 53 -12.26 -5.29 3.51
CA GLY A 53 -10.83 -5.07 3.62
C GLY A 53 -10.24 -5.75 4.87
N ILE A 54 -9.02 -6.28 4.78
CA ILE A 54 -8.27 -6.78 5.94
C ILE A 54 -6.98 -5.97 6.05
N VAL A 55 -6.86 -5.21 7.14
CA VAL A 55 -5.68 -4.40 7.44
C VAL A 55 -4.98 -4.88 8.71
N GLY A 56 -3.71 -4.59 8.86
CA GLY A 56 -2.90 -4.96 10.02
C GLY A 56 -1.42 -5.07 9.67
N VAL A 57 -0.56 -4.97 10.69
CA VAL A 57 0.90 -5.06 10.53
C VAL A 57 1.34 -6.42 9.98
N ASN A 58 2.60 -6.51 9.50
CA ASN A 58 3.18 -7.78 9.10
C ASN A 58 3.21 -8.74 10.29
N GLY A 59 2.84 -10.01 10.05
CA GLY A 59 2.70 -11.00 11.11
C GLY A 59 1.40 -10.94 11.92
N ALA A 60 0.45 -10.05 11.62
CA ALA A 60 -0.84 -9.99 12.30
C ALA A 60 -1.76 -11.21 12.03
N GLY A 61 -1.45 -12.03 11.02
CA GLY A 61 -2.21 -13.22 10.66
C GLY A 61 -3.07 -13.10 9.40
N LYS A 62 -2.99 -11.96 8.67
CA LYS A 62 -3.80 -11.67 7.47
C LYS A 62 -3.77 -12.81 6.44
N SER A 63 -2.60 -13.13 5.90
CA SER A 63 -2.45 -14.18 4.88
C SER A 63 -2.82 -15.58 5.41
N THR A 64 -2.66 -15.84 6.72
CA THR A 64 -3.12 -17.08 7.34
C THR A 64 -4.64 -17.18 7.34
N LEU A 65 -5.35 -16.10 7.69
CA LEU A 65 -6.80 -16.03 7.63
C LEU A 65 -7.30 -16.21 6.19
N LEU A 66 -6.70 -15.52 5.24
CA LEU A 66 -7.05 -15.66 3.82
C LEU A 66 -6.83 -17.09 3.31
N LYS A 67 -5.72 -17.76 3.67
CA LYS A 67 -5.46 -19.17 3.33
C LYS A 67 -6.50 -20.12 3.91
N ILE A 68 -7.00 -19.85 5.11
CA ILE A 68 -8.07 -20.63 5.70
C ILE A 68 -9.37 -20.43 4.89
N LEU A 69 -9.74 -19.19 4.58
CA LEU A 69 -10.94 -18.90 3.82
C LEU A 69 -10.88 -19.46 2.39
N ALA A 70 -9.70 -19.46 1.77
CA ALA A 70 -9.49 -20.09 0.46
C ALA A 70 -9.47 -21.64 0.50
N GLY A 71 -9.55 -22.23 1.69
CA GLY A 71 -9.56 -23.70 1.85
C GLY A 71 -8.18 -24.35 1.71
N THR A 72 -7.09 -23.59 1.53
CA THR A 72 -5.73 -24.10 1.39
C THR A 72 -5.07 -24.42 2.74
N LEU A 73 -5.62 -23.92 3.84
CA LEU A 73 -5.17 -24.16 5.20
C LEU A 73 -6.36 -24.50 6.11
N GLN A 74 -6.25 -25.56 6.90
CA GLN A 74 -7.28 -25.89 7.89
C GLN A 74 -7.09 -25.09 9.19
N PRO A 75 -8.17 -24.56 9.81
CA PRO A 75 -8.08 -23.98 11.15
C PRO A 75 -7.74 -25.06 12.19
N THR A 76 -7.19 -24.65 13.34
CA THR A 76 -6.98 -25.57 14.48
C THR A 76 -8.27 -25.80 15.23
N THR A 77 -9.06 -24.74 15.44
CA THR A 77 -10.41 -24.77 16.03
C THR A 77 -11.33 -23.80 15.30
N GLY A 78 -12.62 -23.91 15.55
CA GLY A 78 -13.63 -23.09 14.90
C GLY A 78 -14.08 -23.65 13.55
N SER A 79 -14.95 -22.90 12.87
CA SER A 79 -15.50 -23.33 11.58
C SER A 79 -15.77 -22.10 10.69
N PHE A 80 -15.81 -22.34 9.38
CA PHE A 80 -16.22 -21.32 8.42
C PHE A 80 -17.11 -21.93 7.32
N GLN A 81 -17.94 -21.12 6.74
CA GLN A 81 -18.79 -21.49 5.63
C GLN A 81 -18.75 -20.41 4.55
N LEU A 82 -18.48 -20.82 3.32
CA LEU A 82 -18.55 -20.00 2.12
C LEU A 82 -19.64 -20.58 1.22
N LYS A 83 -20.54 -19.72 0.74
CA LYS A 83 -21.64 -20.16 -0.14
C LYS A 83 -21.37 -19.64 -1.55
N GLY A 84 -21.17 -20.53 -2.50
CA GLY A 84 -20.88 -20.22 -3.89
C GLY A 84 -19.47 -20.56 -4.31
N GLN A 85 -19.14 -20.18 -5.55
CA GLN A 85 -17.86 -20.41 -6.16
C GLN A 85 -16.82 -19.39 -5.64
N VAL A 86 -15.67 -19.89 -5.18
CA VAL A 86 -14.59 -19.06 -4.62
C VAL A 86 -13.41 -19.04 -5.61
N ALA A 87 -12.93 -17.85 -5.94
CA ALA A 87 -11.62 -17.68 -6.55
C ALA A 87 -10.70 -16.93 -5.58
N ALA A 88 -9.49 -17.42 -5.40
CA ALA A 88 -8.52 -16.85 -4.48
C ALA A 88 -7.19 -16.53 -5.17
N LEU A 89 -6.76 -15.29 -5.05
CA LEU A 89 -5.47 -14.78 -5.53
C LEU A 89 -4.53 -14.56 -4.33
N LEU A 90 -4.15 -15.65 -3.65
CA LEU A 90 -3.30 -15.60 -2.45
C LEU A 90 -1.83 -15.81 -2.76
N GLU A 91 -1.54 -16.71 -3.66
CA GLU A 91 -0.21 -16.97 -4.22
C GLU A 91 -0.40 -16.87 -5.72
N LEU A 92 0.03 -15.76 -6.30
CA LEU A 92 -0.18 -15.46 -7.71
C LEU A 92 0.30 -16.61 -8.58
N GLY A 93 -0.68 -17.26 -9.26
CA GLY A 93 -0.42 -18.42 -10.10
C GLY A 93 -0.28 -19.78 -9.36
N ALA A 94 -0.66 -19.86 -8.09
CA ALA A 94 -0.83 -21.16 -7.45
C ALA A 94 -1.79 -22.01 -8.31
N GLY A 95 -1.32 -23.16 -8.76
CA GLY A 95 -2.06 -24.04 -9.68
C GLY A 95 -1.62 -23.97 -11.13
N PHE A 96 -0.71 -23.08 -11.52
CA PHE A 96 -0.12 -23.12 -12.86
C PHE A 96 0.88 -24.28 -12.98
N HIS A 97 0.76 -25.01 -14.08
CA HIS A 97 1.76 -26.03 -14.41
C HIS A 97 2.89 -25.36 -15.22
N PRO A 98 4.14 -25.36 -14.72
CA PRO A 98 5.23 -24.60 -15.34
C PRO A 98 5.52 -24.94 -16.79
N GLU A 99 5.37 -26.22 -17.17
CA GLU A 99 5.64 -26.71 -18.52
C GLU A 99 4.46 -26.50 -19.49
N PHE A 100 3.29 -26.11 -18.99
CA PHE A 100 2.14 -25.82 -19.82
C PHE A 100 2.23 -24.39 -20.37
N THR A 101 1.67 -24.18 -21.56
CA THR A 101 1.49 -22.87 -22.13
C THR A 101 0.50 -22.05 -21.31
N GLY A 102 0.51 -20.71 -21.44
CA GLY A 102 -0.50 -19.86 -20.83
C GLY A 102 -1.92 -20.33 -21.18
N ARG A 103 -2.16 -20.66 -22.44
CA ARG A 103 -3.43 -21.20 -22.93
C ARG A 103 -3.85 -22.47 -22.20
N LYS A 104 -2.97 -23.44 -22.06
CA LYS A 104 -3.26 -24.68 -21.33
C LYS A 104 -3.50 -24.43 -19.83
N ASN A 105 -2.81 -23.45 -19.26
CA ASN A 105 -3.05 -23.02 -17.88
C ASN A 105 -4.40 -22.32 -17.69
N ILE A 106 -4.90 -21.59 -18.69
CA ILE A 106 -6.27 -21.06 -18.67
C ILE A 106 -7.27 -22.21 -18.54
N TYR A 107 -7.18 -23.23 -19.40
CA TYR A 107 -8.09 -24.39 -19.35
C TYR A 107 -7.98 -25.13 -18.00
N LEU A 108 -6.76 -25.41 -17.54
CA LEU A 108 -6.53 -26.10 -16.27
C LEU A 108 -7.18 -25.35 -15.10
N ASN A 109 -6.89 -24.05 -14.97
CA ASN A 109 -7.36 -23.26 -13.83
C ASN A 109 -8.88 -22.97 -13.91
N ALA A 110 -9.41 -22.68 -15.09
CA ALA A 110 -10.85 -22.52 -15.27
C ALA A 110 -11.61 -23.82 -14.89
N SER A 111 -11.09 -24.97 -15.28
CA SER A 111 -11.66 -26.29 -14.90
C SER A 111 -11.59 -26.52 -13.40
N LEU A 112 -10.45 -26.21 -12.74
CA LEU A 112 -10.31 -26.30 -11.28
C LEU A 112 -11.26 -25.36 -10.54
N LEU A 113 -11.59 -24.21 -11.13
CA LEU A 113 -12.59 -23.28 -10.63
C LEU A 113 -14.01 -23.69 -10.99
N GLY A 114 -14.22 -24.88 -11.58
CA GLY A 114 -15.53 -25.44 -11.84
C GLY A 114 -16.25 -24.90 -13.09
N VAL A 115 -15.54 -24.21 -14.00
CA VAL A 115 -16.13 -23.76 -15.27
C VAL A 115 -16.35 -24.96 -16.18
N PRO A 116 -17.55 -25.15 -16.74
CA PRO A 116 -17.82 -26.20 -17.74
C PRO A 116 -16.92 -26.01 -18.97
N GLU A 117 -16.41 -27.12 -19.52
CA GLU A 117 -15.43 -27.10 -20.61
C GLU A 117 -15.90 -26.29 -21.83
N ASN A 118 -17.19 -26.40 -22.17
CA ASN A 118 -17.81 -25.66 -23.27
C ASN A 118 -17.77 -24.13 -23.07
N ASN A 119 -17.70 -23.66 -21.84
CA ASN A 119 -17.68 -22.23 -21.52
C ASN A 119 -16.25 -21.67 -21.43
N ILE A 120 -15.23 -22.54 -21.29
CA ILE A 120 -13.84 -22.11 -21.18
C ILE A 120 -13.36 -21.46 -22.48
N ALA A 121 -13.76 -22.01 -23.62
CA ALA A 121 -13.39 -21.47 -24.94
C ALA A 121 -13.89 -20.02 -25.14
N ASP A 122 -15.07 -19.69 -24.62
CA ASP A 122 -15.62 -18.33 -24.67
C ASP A 122 -14.87 -17.37 -23.75
N LEU A 123 -14.43 -17.86 -22.59
CA LEU A 123 -13.66 -17.07 -21.62
C LEU A 123 -12.22 -16.83 -22.07
N GLU A 124 -11.62 -17.79 -22.77
CA GLU A 124 -10.22 -17.78 -23.19
C GLU A 124 -9.85 -16.47 -23.90
N LYS A 125 -10.66 -16.08 -24.90
CA LYS A 125 -10.40 -14.86 -25.67
C LYS A 125 -10.34 -13.62 -24.78
N GLY A 126 -11.33 -13.47 -23.87
CA GLY A 126 -11.38 -12.34 -22.94
C GLY A 126 -10.23 -12.36 -21.95
N ILE A 127 -9.80 -13.55 -21.46
CA ILE A 127 -8.66 -13.71 -20.57
C ILE A 127 -7.37 -13.27 -21.26
N ILE A 128 -7.14 -13.69 -22.49
CA ILE A 128 -5.95 -13.34 -23.27
C ILE A 128 -5.92 -11.83 -23.51
N GLU A 129 -7.00 -11.24 -23.97
CA GLU A 129 -7.13 -9.80 -24.24
C GLU A 129 -6.91 -8.96 -22.96
N PHE A 130 -7.52 -9.36 -21.83
CA PHE A 130 -7.35 -8.63 -20.57
C PHE A 130 -5.91 -8.72 -20.04
N SER A 131 -5.27 -9.90 -20.16
CA SER A 131 -3.89 -10.12 -19.70
C SER A 131 -2.83 -9.45 -20.58
N GLU A 132 -3.18 -9.05 -21.82
CA GLU A 132 -2.23 -8.50 -22.81
C GLU A 132 -1.05 -9.45 -23.11
N LEU A 133 -1.35 -10.74 -23.24
CA LEU A 133 -0.34 -11.78 -23.41
C LEU A 133 -0.47 -12.52 -24.76
N GLU A 134 -1.10 -11.92 -25.77
CA GLU A 134 -1.39 -12.53 -27.08
C GLU A 134 -0.15 -13.19 -27.70
N GLU A 135 0.99 -12.49 -27.69
CA GLU A 135 2.24 -12.98 -28.29
C GLU A 135 2.93 -14.08 -27.46
N PHE A 136 2.56 -14.21 -26.19
CA PHE A 136 3.21 -15.11 -25.23
C PHE A 136 2.33 -16.29 -24.83
N ILE A 137 1.04 -16.26 -25.15
CA ILE A 137 0.06 -17.19 -24.58
C ILE A 137 0.36 -18.67 -24.92
N ASP A 138 1.00 -18.92 -26.04
CA ASP A 138 1.36 -20.27 -26.50
C ASP A 138 2.78 -20.70 -26.05
N ARG A 139 3.46 -19.88 -25.22
CA ARG A 139 4.75 -20.23 -24.60
C ARG A 139 4.53 -20.86 -23.21
N PRO A 140 5.42 -21.75 -22.77
CA PRO A 140 5.37 -22.30 -21.40
C PRO A 140 5.47 -21.21 -20.35
N VAL A 141 4.63 -21.27 -19.30
CA VAL A 141 4.57 -20.21 -18.27
C VAL A 141 5.85 -20.08 -17.44
N ARG A 142 6.70 -21.13 -17.41
CA ARG A 142 8.05 -21.02 -16.80
C ARG A 142 8.94 -19.97 -17.47
N THR A 143 8.61 -19.53 -18.68
CA THR A 143 9.33 -18.48 -19.43
C THR A 143 8.75 -17.08 -19.21
N TYR A 144 7.66 -16.98 -18.45
CA TYR A 144 7.01 -15.71 -18.17
C TYR A 144 7.80 -14.89 -17.13
N SER A 145 7.77 -13.58 -17.29
CA SER A 145 8.17 -12.68 -16.20
C SER A 145 7.16 -12.77 -15.04
N SER A 146 7.55 -12.32 -13.84
CA SER A 146 6.62 -12.25 -12.70
C SER A 146 5.37 -11.44 -13.03
N GLY A 147 5.52 -10.32 -13.75
CA GLY A 147 4.38 -9.51 -14.21
C GLY A 147 3.44 -10.25 -15.15
N MET A 148 3.96 -10.94 -16.18
CA MET A 148 3.15 -11.75 -17.10
C MET A 148 2.40 -12.86 -16.37
N TYR A 149 3.06 -13.49 -15.42
CA TYR A 149 2.48 -14.55 -14.60
C TYR A 149 1.28 -14.05 -13.78
N VAL A 150 1.47 -12.90 -13.12
CA VAL A 150 0.41 -12.23 -12.34
C VAL A 150 -0.73 -11.77 -13.24
N ARG A 151 -0.45 -11.16 -14.39
CA ARG A 151 -1.46 -10.72 -15.34
C ARG A 151 -2.36 -11.88 -15.77
N LEU A 152 -1.78 -13.03 -16.10
CA LEU A 152 -2.55 -14.21 -16.48
C LEU A 152 -3.40 -14.74 -15.33
N ALA A 153 -2.82 -14.87 -14.13
CA ALA A 153 -3.51 -15.39 -12.94
C ALA A 153 -4.70 -14.51 -12.55
N PHE A 154 -4.51 -13.19 -12.51
CA PHE A 154 -5.58 -12.23 -12.21
C PHE A 154 -6.70 -12.27 -13.26
N SER A 155 -6.32 -12.33 -14.54
CA SER A 155 -7.29 -12.41 -15.65
C SER A 155 -8.17 -13.65 -15.55
N ILE A 156 -7.59 -14.82 -15.27
CA ILE A 156 -8.35 -16.05 -15.10
C ILE A 156 -9.31 -15.93 -13.92
N ALA A 157 -8.80 -15.54 -12.73
CA ALA A 157 -9.59 -15.51 -11.51
C ALA A 157 -10.80 -14.56 -11.59
N THR A 158 -10.65 -13.43 -12.29
CA THR A 158 -11.73 -12.43 -12.42
C THR A 158 -12.69 -12.70 -13.57
N MET A 159 -12.21 -13.32 -14.67
CA MET A 159 -13.06 -13.65 -15.81
C MET A 159 -13.99 -14.84 -15.57
N VAL A 160 -13.64 -15.77 -14.70
CA VAL A 160 -14.49 -16.90 -14.29
C VAL A 160 -15.75 -16.44 -13.54
N ARG A 161 -15.83 -15.17 -13.14
CA ARG A 161 -16.96 -14.56 -12.43
C ARG A 161 -17.40 -15.35 -11.18
N PRO A 162 -16.50 -15.58 -10.23
CA PRO A 162 -16.83 -16.30 -9.01
C PRO A 162 -17.87 -15.53 -8.19
N ASP A 163 -18.47 -16.20 -7.20
CA ASP A 163 -19.37 -15.56 -6.24
C ASP A 163 -18.61 -14.83 -5.14
N ILE A 164 -17.42 -15.35 -4.81
CA ILE A 164 -16.53 -14.82 -3.79
C ILE A 164 -15.13 -14.68 -4.40
N LEU A 165 -14.57 -13.49 -4.32
CA LEU A 165 -13.19 -13.20 -4.74
C LEU A 165 -12.34 -12.85 -3.52
N ILE A 166 -11.23 -13.59 -3.33
CA ILE A 166 -10.27 -13.36 -2.24
C ILE A 166 -8.96 -12.89 -2.86
N ILE A 167 -8.47 -11.72 -2.46
CA ILE A 167 -7.26 -11.11 -3.02
C ILE A 167 -6.30 -10.77 -1.88
N ASP A 168 -5.04 -11.23 -2.00
CA ASP A 168 -3.94 -10.90 -1.08
C ASP A 168 -2.83 -10.17 -1.85
N GLU A 169 -2.60 -8.89 -1.53
CA GLU A 169 -1.49 -8.03 -2.02
C GLU A 169 -1.21 -8.04 -3.54
N ALA A 170 -2.06 -8.72 -4.33
CA ALA A 170 -1.84 -9.01 -5.74
C ALA A 170 -1.82 -7.77 -6.66
N LEU A 171 -2.27 -6.61 -6.18
CA LEU A 171 -2.35 -5.38 -6.97
C LEU A 171 -1.03 -4.60 -7.04
N SER A 172 -0.06 -4.93 -6.21
CA SER A 172 1.24 -4.25 -6.21
C SER A 172 2.18 -4.75 -7.31
N VAL A 173 1.75 -5.72 -8.14
CA VAL A 173 2.57 -6.35 -9.17
C VAL A 173 2.02 -6.00 -10.56
N GLY A 174 2.92 -5.61 -11.45
CA GLY A 174 2.62 -5.16 -12.82
C GLY A 174 2.87 -3.66 -12.99
N ASP A 175 2.67 -3.17 -14.20
CA ASP A 175 2.75 -1.73 -14.48
C ASP A 175 1.48 -0.99 -14.06
N LEU A 176 1.59 0.34 -13.96
CA LEU A 176 0.47 1.22 -13.55
C LEU A 176 -0.77 1.08 -14.45
N THR A 177 -0.59 0.75 -15.74
CA THR A 177 -1.69 0.60 -16.67
C THR A 177 -2.51 -0.65 -16.33
N PHE A 178 -1.83 -1.76 -16.06
CA PHE A 178 -2.49 -3.00 -15.66
C PHE A 178 -3.13 -2.88 -14.28
N GLN A 179 -2.48 -2.19 -13.32
CA GLN A 179 -3.08 -1.92 -12.00
C GLN A 179 -4.41 -1.18 -12.11
N LYS A 180 -4.50 -0.14 -12.98
CA LYS A 180 -5.76 0.57 -13.24
C LYS A 180 -6.84 -0.35 -13.81
N LYS A 181 -6.49 -1.26 -14.74
CA LYS A 181 -7.42 -2.27 -15.26
C LYS A 181 -7.90 -3.22 -14.15
N CYS A 182 -7.01 -3.64 -13.25
CA CYS A 182 -7.38 -4.49 -12.11
C CYS A 182 -8.37 -3.80 -11.18
N VAL A 183 -8.13 -2.54 -10.81
CA VAL A 183 -9.05 -1.75 -9.97
C VAL A 183 -10.42 -1.58 -10.65
N ALA A 184 -10.44 -1.22 -11.94
CA ALA A 184 -11.68 -1.12 -12.71
C ALA A 184 -12.46 -2.44 -12.73
N ARG A 185 -11.74 -3.58 -12.89
CA ARG A 185 -12.35 -4.91 -12.89
C ARG A 185 -12.92 -5.30 -11.52
N MET A 186 -12.25 -4.93 -10.43
CA MET A 186 -12.78 -5.15 -9.08
C MET A 186 -14.01 -4.30 -8.80
N ASN A 187 -14.04 -3.05 -9.24
CA ASN A 187 -15.22 -2.19 -9.14
C ASN A 187 -16.40 -2.76 -9.94
N GLU A 188 -16.16 -3.29 -11.13
CA GLU A 188 -17.17 -4.02 -11.89
C GLU A 188 -17.69 -5.24 -11.13
N PHE A 189 -16.80 -6.02 -10.52
CA PHE A 189 -17.13 -7.19 -9.73
C PHE A 189 -18.05 -6.84 -8.53
N ILE A 190 -17.72 -5.77 -7.81
CA ILE A 190 -18.51 -5.25 -6.70
C ILE A 190 -19.88 -4.75 -7.18
N SER A 191 -19.92 -4.01 -8.31
CA SER A 191 -21.18 -3.50 -8.88
C SER A 191 -22.15 -4.60 -9.31
N GLN A 192 -21.63 -5.80 -9.60
CA GLN A 192 -22.44 -7.01 -9.88
C GLN A 192 -22.94 -7.71 -8.61
N ASN A 193 -22.87 -7.07 -7.45
CA ASN A 193 -23.28 -7.61 -6.15
C ASN A 193 -22.56 -8.90 -5.75
N LYS A 194 -21.28 -9.02 -6.12
CA LYS A 194 -20.41 -10.14 -5.74
C LYS A 194 -19.63 -9.82 -4.47
N THR A 195 -19.34 -10.84 -3.67
CA THR A 195 -18.65 -10.67 -2.39
C THR A 195 -17.13 -10.69 -2.58
N MET A 196 -16.43 -9.72 -1.98
CA MET A 196 -14.98 -9.62 -2.08
C MET A 196 -14.32 -9.54 -0.70
N ILE A 197 -13.19 -10.26 -0.54
CA ILE A 197 -12.25 -10.07 0.58
C ILE A 197 -10.95 -9.57 -0.01
N PHE A 198 -10.48 -8.44 0.45
CA PHE A 198 -9.32 -7.75 -0.08
C PHE A 198 -8.30 -7.42 1.02
N CYS A 199 -7.07 -7.88 0.85
CA CYS A 199 -5.95 -7.52 1.71
C CYS A 199 -4.94 -6.70 0.90
N SER A 200 -4.58 -5.54 1.40
CA SER A 200 -3.60 -4.65 0.75
C SER A 200 -2.82 -3.84 1.77
N HIS A 201 -1.60 -3.48 1.42
CA HIS A 201 -0.83 -2.46 2.14
C HIS A 201 -1.25 -1.03 1.76
N SER A 202 -1.96 -0.84 0.65
CA SER A 202 -2.51 0.45 0.25
C SER A 202 -3.84 0.70 0.95
N MET A 203 -3.83 1.54 1.98
CA MET A 203 -5.04 1.93 2.71
C MET A 203 -6.04 2.62 1.79
N PHE A 204 -5.56 3.40 0.84
CA PHE A 204 -6.38 4.03 -0.20
C PHE A 204 -7.22 3.00 -0.98
N HIS A 205 -6.60 1.91 -1.46
CA HIS A 205 -7.34 0.87 -2.18
C HIS A 205 -8.33 0.13 -1.29
N VAL A 206 -8.02 -0.04 0.00
CA VAL A 206 -8.97 -0.66 0.94
C VAL A 206 -10.20 0.23 1.12
N GLN A 207 -10.02 1.55 1.27
CA GLN A 207 -11.13 2.51 1.38
C GLN A 207 -11.93 2.63 0.08
N GLU A 208 -11.27 2.60 -1.08
CA GLU A 208 -11.93 2.71 -2.39
C GLU A 208 -12.77 1.49 -2.74
N LEU A 209 -12.29 0.29 -2.42
CA LEU A 209 -12.87 -0.97 -2.88
C LEU A 209 -13.71 -1.70 -1.82
N CYS A 210 -13.56 -1.35 -0.54
CA CYS A 210 -14.20 -2.09 0.53
C CYS A 210 -15.18 -1.22 1.32
N GLU A 211 -16.41 -1.70 1.45
CA GLU A 211 -17.42 -1.07 2.31
C GLU A 211 -17.10 -1.25 3.80
N LYS A 212 -16.51 -2.39 4.15
CA LYS A 212 -16.13 -2.74 5.51
C LYS A 212 -14.67 -3.09 5.60
N ALA A 213 -14.09 -2.92 6.80
CA ALA A 213 -12.75 -3.40 7.08
C ALA A 213 -12.66 -4.12 8.43
N ILE A 214 -11.68 -5.02 8.52
CA ILE A 214 -11.22 -5.66 9.77
C ILE A 214 -9.78 -5.21 10.01
N TRP A 215 -9.53 -4.67 11.19
CA TRP A 215 -8.19 -4.48 11.69
C TRP A 215 -7.79 -5.71 12.51
N LEU A 216 -6.81 -6.44 11.97
CA LEU A 216 -6.22 -7.61 12.62
C LEU A 216 -4.92 -7.20 13.33
N ASP A 217 -4.81 -7.48 14.63
CA ASP A 217 -3.60 -7.27 15.41
C ASP A 217 -3.30 -8.50 16.26
N LYS A 218 -2.07 -9.04 16.17
CA LYS A 218 -1.60 -10.21 16.92
C LYS A 218 -2.58 -11.41 16.87
N GLY A 219 -3.15 -11.65 15.71
CA GLY A 219 -4.07 -12.77 15.48
C GLY A 219 -5.49 -12.57 16.01
N GLN A 220 -5.87 -11.38 16.43
CA GLN A 220 -7.22 -11.05 16.92
C GLN A 220 -7.82 -9.90 16.11
N ILE A 221 -9.14 -9.86 16.02
CA ILE A 221 -9.85 -8.71 15.47
C ILE A 221 -9.83 -7.60 16.51
N LYS A 222 -9.10 -6.53 16.24
CA LYS A 222 -9.08 -5.35 17.09
C LYS A 222 -10.26 -4.43 16.83
N GLU A 223 -10.63 -4.31 15.57
CA GLU A 223 -11.81 -3.57 15.15
C GLU A 223 -12.42 -4.16 13.87
N ILE A 224 -13.74 -4.05 13.73
CA ILE A 224 -14.49 -4.38 12.52
C ILE A 224 -15.58 -3.33 12.31
N GLY A 225 -15.77 -2.87 11.10
CA GLY A 225 -16.80 -1.89 10.78
C GLY A 225 -16.61 -1.24 9.43
N ASP A 226 -17.11 -0.01 9.32
CA ASP A 226 -16.96 0.83 8.15
C ASP A 226 -15.47 0.99 7.77
N SER A 227 -15.17 0.91 6.47
CA SER A 227 -13.79 0.89 5.97
C SER A 227 -13.03 2.16 6.32
N ASP A 228 -13.63 3.34 6.11
CA ASP A 228 -12.96 4.62 6.36
C ASP A 228 -12.59 4.78 7.83
N ARG A 229 -13.51 4.39 8.72
CA ARG A 229 -13.29 4.47 10.15
C ARG A 229 -12.20 3.51 10.62
N VAL A 230 -12.28 2.24 10.23
CA VAL A 230 -11.33 1.20 10.67
C VAL A 230 -9.93 1.48 10.13
N VAL A 231 -9.83 1.89 8.87
CA VAL A 231 -8.55 2.25 8.24
C VAL A 231 -7.96 3.49 8.92
N GLY A 232 -8.78 4.53 9.20
CA GLY A 232 -8.32 5.72 9.91
C GLY A 232 -7.72 5.38 11.29
N HIS A 233 -8.42 4.57 12.09
CA HIS A 233 -7.88 4.14 13.40
C HIS A 233 -6.62 3.27 13.29
N TYR A 234 -6.52 2.45 12.23
CA TYR A 234 -5.31 1.66 11.96
C TYR A 234 -4.12 2.55 11.59
N GLU A 235 -4.32 3.55 10.73
CA GLU A 235 -3.29 4.53 10.37
C GLU A 235 -2.80 5.32 11.58
N ASP A 236 -3.71 5.79 12.43
CA ASP A 236 -3.37 6.50 13.67
C ASP A 236 -2.53 5.63 14.62
N PHE A 237 -2.88 4.35 14.74
CA PHE A 237 -2.09 3.40 15.51
C PHE A 237 -0.69 3.16 14.94
N CYS A 238 -0.57 3.03 13.62
CA CYS A 238 0.73 2.87 12.96
C CYS A 238 1.62 4.10 13.17
N ASN A 239 1.03 5.29 13.07
CA ASN A 239 1.73 6.55 13.28
C ASN A 239 2.20 6.71 14.74
N SER A 240 1.34 6.37 15.71
CA SER A 240 1.73 6.43 17.13
C SER A 240 2.92 5.51 17.45
N LYS A 241 2.97 4.30 16.87
CA LYS A 241 4.11 3.39 17.06
C LYS A 241 5.42 3.90 16.44
N LYS A 242 5.37 4.55 15.28
CA LYS A 242 6.56 5.15 14.64
C LYS A 242 7.16 6.25 15.50
N VAL A 243 6.33 7.05 16.18
CA VAL A 243 6.79 8.11 17.11
C VAL A 243 7.56 7.50 18.28
N TYR A 244 7.08 6.40 18.87
CA TYR A 244 7.78 5.74 19.99
C TYR A 244 9.10 5.09 19.60
N HIS A 245 9.24 4.60 18.34
CA HIS A 245 10.52 4.00 17.90
C HIS A 245 11.59 5.06 17.65
N ASN A 246 11.23 6.21 17.12
CA ASN A 246 12.17 7.32 16.87
C ASN A 246 12.65 8.01 18.16
N ILE A 247 11.90 7.90 19.26
CA ILE A 247 12.30 8.46 20.57
C ILE A 247 13.28 7.53 21.31
N SER A 248 13.33 6.25 20.98
CA SER A 248 14.21 5.26 21.63
C SER A 248 15.57 5.06 20.97
N GLU A 249 15.83 5.65 19.79
CA GLU A 249 17.10 5.51 19.05
C GLU A 249 18.06 6.70 19.22
N ASP A 250 17.68 7.77 19.90
CA ASP A 250 18.56 8.92 20.20
C ASP A 250 19.37 8.76 21.51
N VAL A 251 19.98 7.58 21.70
CA VAL A 251 21.07 7.42 22.69
C VAL A 251 22.32 6.95 21.91
N PRO A 252 23.32 7.80 21.71
CA PRO A 252 24.54 7.36 21.06
C PRO A 252 25.38 6.53 22.04
N THR A 253 25.28 5.21 21.93
CA THR A 253 26.32 4.33 22.46
C THR A 253 27.34 4.12 21.36
N GLY A 254 28.50 4.71 21.54
CA GLY A 254 29.62 4.51 20.65
C GLY A 254 30.06 3.06 20.60
N ASP A 255 30.22 2.55 19.41
CA ASP A 255 31.17 1.51 19.07
C ASP A 255 31.73 1.79 17.67
N GLU A 256 32.99 2.22 17.71
CA GLU A 256 33.84 2.31 16.54
C GLU A 256 34.16 0.91 16.04
N ASN A 257 33.71 0.57 14.84
CA ASN A 257 34.41 -0.29 13.85
C ASN A 257 33.42 -0.80 12.79
N SER A 258 33.31 -0.08 11.69
CA SER A 258 32.99 -0.66 10.40
C SER A 258 33.75 0.08 9.30
N THR A 259 34.52 -0.70 8.61
CA THR A 259 35.43 -0.41 7.51
C THR A 259 34.87 0.53 6.45
N ASN A 260 35.67 1.56 6.15
CA ASN A 260 35.51 2.48 5.04
C ASN A 260 35.52 1.73 3.70
N GLU A 261 34.39 1.71 3.00
CA GLU A 261 34.39 1.74 1.55
C GLU A 261 34.19 3.20 1.12
N GLU A 262 35.22 3.77 0.55
CA GLU A 262 35.21 5.10 -0.08
C GLU A 262 34.29 5.03 -1.31
N THR A 263 33.01 5.33 -1.15
CA THR A 263 32.15 5.78 -2.24
C THR A 263 32.45 7.25 -2.48
N GLU A 264 32.90 7.60 -3.69
CA GLU A 264 33.02 8.98 -4.17
C GLU A 264 31.72 9.75 -3.83
N ILE A 265 31.84 10.73 -2.94
CA ILE A 265 30.74 11.63 -2.56
C ILE A 265 30.57 12.57 -3.76
N GLU A 266 29.61 12.27 -4.64
CA GLU A 266 29.14 13.24 -5.64
C GLU A 266 28.65 14.49 -4.91
N THR A 267 29.21 15.66 -5.27
CA THR A 267 28.74 16.93 -4.72
C THR A 267 27.28 17.13 -5.13
N PRO A 268 26.37 17.45 -4.18
CA PRO A 268 24.96 17.62 -4.49
C PRO A 268 24.76 18.72 -5.54
N ASP A 269 23.76 18.54 -6.41
CA ASP A 269 23.47 19.46 -7.51
C ASP A 269 22.86 20.78 -7.02
N CYS A 270 22.18 20.76 -5.86
CA CYS A 270 21.64 21.94 -5.18
C CYS A 270 21.62 21.72 -3.66
N LYS A 271 21.31 22.80 -2.91
CA LYS A 271 21.22 22.77 -1.45
C LYS A 271 20.02 23.58 -0.98
N ILE A 272 19.26 23.04 -0.04
CA ILE A 272 18.18 23.76 0.64
C ILE A 272 18.71 24.35 1.94
N ASN A 273 18.92 25.65 1.93
CA ASN A 273 19.48 26.38 3.08
C ASN A 273 18.49 26.45 4.25
N SER A 274 17.24 26.81 3.95
CA SER A 274 16.16 26.89 4.95
C SER A 274 14.84 26.36 4.40
N LEU A 275 14.02 25.85 5.29
CA LEU A 275 12.63 25.48 5.06
C LEU A 275 11.83 25.84 6.31
N SER A 276 10.79 26.62 6.15
CA SER A 276 9.94 27.11 7.24
C SER A 276 8.46 27.15 6.86
N VAL A 277 7.61 26.98 7.86
CA VAL A 277 6.16 27.20 7.75
C VAL A 277 5.81 28.43 8.56
N LYS A 278 5.17 29.39 7.93
CA LYS A 278 4.84 30.69 8.53
C LYS A 278 3.34 30.94 8.50
N SER A 279 2.84 31.65 9.48
CA SER A 279 1.52 32.28 9.39
C SER A 279 1.56 33.45 8.41
N THR A 280 0.41 33.92 7.97
CA THR A 280 0.28 35.09 7.07
C THR A 280 0.93 36.36 7.63
N ASN A 281 1.17 36.42 8.94
CA ASN A 281 1.88 37.52 9.61
C ASN A 281 3.41 37.38 9.54
N GLY A 282 3.94 36.37 8.83
CA GLY A 282 5.37 36.10 8.67
C GLY A 282 6.04 35.40 9.85
N LYS A 283 5.30 35.01 10.89
CA LYS A 283 5.84 34.31 12.07
C LYS A 283 5.89 32.82 11.79
N GLU A 284 7.05 32.19 12.06
CA GLU A 284 7.21 30.74 11.98
C GLU A 284 6.31 30.04 13.01
N VAL A 285 5.68 28.94 12.60
CA VAL A 285 4.72 28.19 13.39
C VAL A 285 5.11 26.72 13.48
N THR A 286 4.82 26.10 14.62
CA THR A 286 5.00 24.66 14.88
C THR A 286 3.68 23.93 15.10
N SER A 287 2.57 24.69 15.19
CA SER A 287 1.21 24.16 15.28
C SER A 287 0.35 24.84 14.23
N LEU A 288 -0.49 24.06 13.56
CA LEU A 288 -1.36 24.50 12.47
C LEU A 288 -2.82 24.36 12.93
N ALA A 289 -3.58 25.43 12.80
CA ALA A 289 -5.02 25.40 13.00
C ALA A 289 -5.72 25.14 11.65
N PRO A 290 -6.70 24.21 11.56
CA PRO A 290 -7.47 23.99 10.36
C PRO A 290 -8.14 25.26 9.84
N LEU A 291 -8.30 25.34 8.52
CA LEU A 291 -8.94 26.45 7.79
C LEU A 291 -8.22 27.80 7.88
N ASN A 292 -7.03 27.85 8.47
CA ASN A 292 -6.18 29.03 8.44
C ASN A 292 -5.24 29.02 7.23
N ASP A 293 -4.75 30.21 6.87
CA ASP A 293 -3.80 30.40 5.79
C ASP A 293 -2.36 30.31 6.30
N TYR A 294 -1.51 29.63 5.52
CA TYR A 294 -0.09 29.45 5.83
C TYR A 294 0.79 29.69 4.62
N VAL A 295 2.04 30.06 4.86
CA VAL A 295 3.07 30.23 3.84
C VAL A 295 4.17 29.20 4.09
N LEU A 296 4.39 28.32 3.11
CA LEU A 296 5.55 27.44 3.07
C LEU A 296 6.65 28.17 2.33
N GLU A 297 7.82 28.29 2.92
CA GLU A 297 8.95 29.04 2.32
C GLU A 297 10.23 28.23 2.40
N MET A 298 10.97 28.12 1.30
CA MET A 298 12.30 27.53 1.28
C MET A 298 13.30 28.40 0.52
N GLU A 299 14.56 28.36 0.95
CA GLU A 299 15.70 28.96 0.24
C GLU A 299 16.55 27.86 -0.39
N VAL A 300 16.66 27.90 -1.72
CA VAL A 300 17.38 26.91 -2.54
C VAL A 300 18.61 27.59 -3.16
N GLU A 301 19.77 26.95 -3.08
CA GLU A 301 21.02 27.35 -3.73
C GLU A 301 21.43 26.29 -4.73
N VAL A 302 21.71 26.71 -5.97
CA VAL A 302 22.15 25.82 -7.05
C VAL A 302 23.67 25.71 -6.99
N LEU A 303 24.20 24.48 -6.94
CA LEU A 303 25.63 24.19 -6.79
C LEU A 303 26.31 23.77 -8.10
N LYS A 304 25.53 23.50 -9.16
CA LYS A 304 26.01 23.05 -10.47
C LYS A 304 25.33 23.84 -11.59
N ASP A 305 26.04 24.09 -12.69
CA ASP A 305 25.46 24.76 -13.85
C ASP A 305 24.52 23.84 -14.65
N GLY A 306 23.49 24.44 -15.27
CA GLY A 306 22.62 23.75 -16.22
C GLY A 306 21.51 22.91 -15.59
N ILE A 307 21.29 23.03 -14.28
CA ILE A 307 20.18 22.34 -13.62
C ILE A 307 18.86 22.92 -14.06
N GLU A 308 17.95 22.08 -14.48
CA GLU A 308 16.57 22.41 -14.83
C GLU A 308 15.63 21.58 -13.98
N GLY A 309 14.59 22.23 -13.41
CA GLY A 309 13.69 21.47 -12.56
C GLY A 309 12.50 22.26 -12.04
N ASN A 310 11.71 21.57 -11.24
CA ASN A 310 10.50 22.09 -10.62
C ASN A 310 10.71 22.24 -9.12
N PHE A 311 10.28 23.37 -8.57
CA PHE A 311 10.18 23.54 -7.13
C PHE A 311 8.95 22.82 -6.60
N GLY A 312 9.04 22.25 -5.40
CA GLY A 312 7.93 21.55 -4.82
C GLY A 312 7.88 21.61 -3.30
N PHE A 313 6.65 21.50 -2.79
CA PHE A 313 6.35 21.27 -1.40
C PHE A 313 5.41 20.08 -1.27
N ALA A 314 5.51 19.36 -0.16
CA ALA A 314 4.54 18.34 0.18
C ALA A 314 4.29 18.32 1.69
N PHE A 315 3.06 18.05 2.09
CA PHE A 315 2.75 17.63 3.45
C PHE A 315 2.95 16.13 3.56
N MET A 316 3.73 15.70 4.53
CA MET A 316 4.16 14.32 4.71
C MET A 316 3.73 13.84 6.10
N LYS A 317 3.14 12.66 6.19
CA LYS A 317 2.95 11.95 7.47
C LYS A 317 4.24 11.26 7.93
N SER A 318 5.05 10.78 6.98
CA SER A 318 6.36 10.17 7.19
C SER A 318 7.30 10.51 6.04
N ALA A 319 8.55 10.06 6.07
CA ALA A 319 9.53 10.32 5.00
C ALA A 319 9.11 9.81 3.62
N GLU A 320 8.17 8.87 3.56
CA GLU A 320 7.75 8.19 2.32
C GLU A 320 6.25 8.36 1.99
N GLU A 321 5.46 9.01 2.88
CA GLU A 321 4.00 9.07 2.76
C GLU A 321 3.51 10.51 2.59
N PRO A 322 3.35 10.99 1.35
CA PRO A 322 2.79 12.30 1.07
C PRO A 322 1.27 12.34 1.29
N VAL A 323 0.79 13.36 1.97
CA VAL A 323 -0.65 13.67 2.12
C VAL A 323 -1.13 14.59 1.03
N ALA A 324 -0.31 15.58 0.67
CA ALA A 324 -0.57 16.51 -0.41
C ALA A 324 0.76 17.00 -0.99
N SER A 325 0.85 17.09 -2.31
CA SER A 325 2.05 17.54 -3.01
C SER A 325 1.72 18.68 -3.96
N PHE A 326 2.59 19.66 -4.02
CA PHE A 326 2.50 20.85 -4.85
C PHE A 326 3.80 20.99 -5.63
N LEU A 327 3.72 20.98 -6.94
CA LEU A 327 4.87 21.12 -7.84
C LEU A 327 4.61 22.25 -8.85
N THR A 328 5.68 22.89 -9.27
CA THR A 328 5.59 23.95 -10.30
C THR A 328 5.49 23.40 -11.73
N THR A 329 5.27 22.10 -11.92
CA THR A 329 5.23 21.43 -13.24
C THR A 329 4.30 22.12 -14.24
N ASP A 330 3.11 22.51 -13.81
CA ASP A 330 2.07 23.09 -14.67
C ASP A 330 2.06 24.64 -14.69
N LEU A 331 3.00 25.27 -13.96
CA LEU A 331 3.09 26.72 -13.89
C LEU A 331 4.07 27.26 -14.94
N HIS A 332 3.55 27.78 -16.05
CA HIS A 332 4.34 28.34 -17.15
C HIS A 332 5.05 29.66 -16.82
N GLN A 333 4.67 30.33 -15.73
CA GLN A 333 5.21 31.64 -15.34
C GLN A 333 6.44 31.54 -14.43
N ILE A 334 6.77 30.33 -13.93
CA ILE A 334 7.89 30.12 -13.04
C ILE A 334 9.11 29.66 -13.84
N ASP A 335 10.26 30.31 -13.61
CA ASP A 335 11.53 29.93 -14.21
C ASP A 335 11.93 28.53 -13.73
N LYS A 336 12.15 27.62 -14.69
CA LYS A 336 12.53 26.22 -14.45
C LYS A 336 13.98 25.94 -14.85
N GLY A 337 14.75 26.97 -15.16
CA GLY A 337 16.13 26.88 -15.60
C GLY A 337 16.31 26.89 -17.12
N PRO A 338 17.51 26.60 -17.62
CA PRO A 338 18.67 26.11 -16.87
C PRO A 338 19.25 27.14 -15.89
N PHE A 339 19.44 26.72 -14.65
CA PHE A 339 19.98 27.58 -13.61
C PHE A 339 21.50 27.59 -13.63
N LYS A 340 22.11 28.71 -13.21
CA LYS A 340 23.57 28.84 -13.07
C LYS A 340 24.01 28.50 -11.65
N LYS A 341 25.19 27.94 -11.50
CA LYS A 341 25.86 27.73 -10.22
C LYS A 341 25.89 29.04 -9.41
N GLY A 342 25.57 28.95 -8.13
CA GLY A 342 25.48 30.10 -7.22
C GLY A 342 24.16 30.87 -7.27
N SER A 343 23.22 30.49 -8.15
CA SER A 343 21.87 31.06 -8.13
C SER A 343 21.15 30.67 -6.84
N ARG A 344 20.49 31.67 -6.21
CA ARG A 344 19.69 31.49 -5.00
C ARG A 344 18.26 31.91 -5.26
N PHE A 345 17.32 31.10 -4.76
CA PHE A 345 15.90 31.32 -4.91
C PHE A 345 15.20 31.26 -3.55
N ILE A 346 14.26 32.18 -3.34
CA ILE A 346 13.25 32.04 -2.28
C ILE A 346 11.99 31.54 -2.97
N VAL A 347 11.52 30.38 -2.60
CA VAL A 347 10.31 29.75 -3.13
C VAL A 347 9.26 29.76 -2.04
N SER A 348 8.11 30.37 -2.33
CA SER A 348 7.01 30.47 -1.39
C SER A 348 5.73 29.91 -2.00
N LEU A 349 5.00 29.13 -1.21
CA LEU A 349 3.68 28.60 -1.53
C LEU A 349 2.69 29.07 -0.46
N VAL A 350 1.67 29.81 -0.85
CA VAL A 350 0.57 30.22 0.03
C VAL A 350 -0.52 29.17 -0.03
N ILE A 351 -0.85 28.59 1.11
CA ILE A 351 -1.96 27.67 1.26
C ILE A 351 -3.08 28.39 1.99
N ARG A 352 -4.24 28.48 1.35
CA ARG A 352 -5.42 29.14 1.91
C ARG A 352 -6.38 28.10 2.48
N GLY A 353 -6.87 28.36 3.69
CA GLY A 353 -7.84 27.51 4.34
C GLY A 353 -7.37 26.07 4.51
N LEU A 354 -6.21 25.85 5.12
CA LEU A 354 -5.60 24.52 5.27
C LEU A 354 -6.61 23.53 5.88
N ALA A 355 -7.20 22.67 5.03
CA ALA A 355 -8.17 21.66 5.45
C ALA A 355 -7.48 20.32 5.72
N MET A 356 -6.65 20.24 6.75
CA MET A 356 -6.01 19.00 7.19
C MET A 356 -6.73 18.41 8.41
N ARG A 357 -6.76 17.07 8.46
CA ARG A 357 -7.21 16.34 9.67
C ARG A 357 -6.17 16.48 10.78
N VAL A 358 -6.63 16.34 12.02
CA VAL A 358 -5.78 16.27 13.22
C VAL A 358 -4.65 15.27 13.03
N GLY A 359 -3.45 15.65 13.41
CA GLY A 359 -2.29 14.78 13.37
C GLY A 359 -0.98 15.54 13.26
N ASP A 360 0.09 14.78 13.21
CA ASP A 360 1.44 15.27 13.08
C ASP A 360 1.91 15.14 11.63
N PHE A 361 2.47 16.22 11.08
CA PHE A 361 2.92 16.30 9.71
C PHE A 361 4.29 16.96 9.62
N TYR A 362 5.02 16.64 8.57
CA TYR A 362 6.19 17.36 8.13
C TYR A 362 5.88 18.08 6.82
N VAL A 363 6.52 19.20 6.58
CA VAL A 363 6.59 19.78 5.25
C VAL A 363 7.90 19.35 4.62
N LEU A 364 7.83 18.76 3.43
CA LEU A 364 8.93 18.53 2.54
C LEU A 364 9.02 19.71 1.59
N GLY A 365 10.20 20.30 1.42
CA GLY A 365 10.51 21.26 0.36
C GLY A 365 11.66 20.77 -0.48
N GLY A 366 11.67 21.04 -1.80
CA GLY A 366 12.74 20.57 -2.64
C GLY A 366 12.74 21.09 -4.07
N LEU A 367 13.85 20.76 -4.79
CA LEU A 367 13.97 20.91 -6.22
C LEU A 367 13.97 19.52 -6.85
N ALA A 368 13.02 19.29 -7.75
CA ALA A 368 12.86 18.07 -8.52
C ALA A 368 13.27 18.29 -9.98
N ASP A 369 13.51 17.20 -10.71
CA ASP A 369 13.78 17.23 -12.14
C ASP A 369 12.57 17.76 -12.95
N LYS A 370 12.72 17.91 -14.25
CA LYS A 370 11.63 18.37 -15.15
C LYS A 370 10.38 17.51 -15.08
N SER A 371 10.51 16.23 -14.80
CA SER A 371 9.38 15.30 -14.67
C SER A 371 8.65 15.45 -13.34
N GLY A 372 9.30 16.04 -12.33
CA GLY A 372 8.80 16.12 -10.96
C GLY A 372 8.90 14.80 -10.18
N LEU A 373 9.54 13.79 -10.75
CA LEU A 373 9.64 12.45 -10.16
C LEU A 373 10.91 12.23 -9.37
N LEU A 374 12.03 12.84 -9.80
CA LEU A 374 13.33 12.70 -9.15
C LEU A 374 13.72 14.02 -8.45
N TRP A 375 14.04 13.92 -7.18
CA TRP A 375 14.45 15.08 -6.39
C TRP A 375 15.97 15.22 -6.44
N TYR A 376 16.47 16.39 -6.86
CA TYR A 376 17.91 16.74 -6.74
C TYR A 376 18.31 16.96 -5.28
N GLU A 377 17.40 17.58 -4.51
CA GLU A 377 17.58 17.84 -3.08
C GLU A 377 16.22 18.00 -2.42
N ARG A 378 16.10 17.54 -1.18
CA ARG A 378 14.88 17.66 -0.38
C ARG A 378 15.22 17.89 1.10
N LYS A 379 14.39 18.66 1.78
CA LYS A 379 14.54 18.97 3.19
C LYS A 379 13.19 18.86 3.87
N PHE A 380 13.19 18.32 5.08
CA PHE A 380 11.99 18.25 5.92
C PHE A 380 11.98 19.41 6.93
N SER A 381 10.80 19.94 7.22
CA SER A 381 10.57 20.85 8.33
C SER A 381 10.67 20.12 9.67
N LYS A 382 10.59 20.89 10.77
CA LYS A 382 10.26 20.33 12.08
C LYS A 382 8.84 19.74 12.02
N LEU A 383 8.53 18.86 12.98
CA LEU A 383 7.20 18.30 13.15
C LEU A 383 6.18 19.42 13.41
N LEU A 384 5.08 19.39 12.65
CA LEU A 384 3.98 20.32 12.75
C LEU A 384 2.77 19.58 13.31
N HIS A 385 2.18 20.10 14.35
CA HIS A 385 0.96 19.54 14.92
C HIS A 385 -0.26 20.28 14.38
N VAL A 386 -1.26 19.54 13.89
CA VAL A 386 -2.55 20.09 13.47
C VAL A 386 -3.55 19.87 14.59
N ASP A 387 -4.04 20.96 15.18
CA ASP A 387 -4.98 20.93 16.30
C ASP A 387 -6.37 20.43 15.86
N ALA A 388 -7.05 19.72 16.79
CA ALA A 388 -8.39 19.21 16.56
C ALA A 388 -9.41 20.36 16.47
N ASN A 389 -10.03 20.52 15.28
CA ASN A 389 -11.26 21.28 15.18
C ASN A 389 -12.36 20.49 14.47
N LYS A 390 -13.60 20.63 14.92
CA LYS A 390 -14.75 19.89 14.42
C LYS A 390 -15.10 20.39 13.01
N GLY A 391 -14.84 19.57 12.01
CA GLY A 391 -15.29 19.84 10.65
C GLY A 391 -14.63 18.89 9.65
N VAL A 392 -15.41 18.03 9.05
CA VAL A 392 -15.00 17.13 7.98
C VAL A 392 -15.56 17.67 6.67
N GLY A 393 -14.68 17.97 5.71
CA GLY A 393 -15.05 18.29 4.35
C GLY A 393 -13.98 17.84 3.36
N PRO A 394 -14.30 17.69 2.06
CA PRO A 394 -13.29 17.42 1.04
C PRO A 394 -12.30 18.58 0.97
N ILE A 395 -11.01 18.24 0.82
CA ILE A 395 -9.93 19.22 0.80
C ILE A 395 -9.94 19.98 -0.52
N ILE A 396 -10.27 21.26 -0.49
CA ILE A 396 -10.00 22.20 -1.59
C ILE A 396 -8.99 23.20 -1.05
N MET A 397 -7.75 23.14 -1.55
CA MET A 397 -6.71 24.11 -1.21
C MET A 397 -6.47 25.04 -2.39
N ASP A 398 -6.68 26.33 -2.18
CA ASP A 398 -6.25 27.37 -3.10
C ASP A 398 -4.81 27.77 -2.78
N SER A 399 -3.96 27.95 -3.79
CA SER A 399 -2.53 28.16 -3.61
C SER A 399 -1.97 29.22 -4.55
N GLU A 400 -1.07 30.07 -4.05
CA GLU A 400 -0.33 31.05 -4.83
C GLU A 400 1.18 30.81 -4.71
N TRP A 401 1.88 30.86 -5.86
CA TRP A 401 3.33 30.65 -5.91
C TRP A 401 4.07 31.97 -6.13
N SER A 402 5.18 32.13 -5.43
CA SER A 402 6.15 33.18 -5.66
C SER A 402 7.57 32.61 -5.67
N VAL A 403 8.34 32.92 -6.73
CA VAL A 403 9.75 32.60 -6.86
C VAL A 403 10.51 33.88 -7.14
N THR A 404 11.41 34.28 -6.23
CA THR A 404 12.24 35.47 -6.36
C THR A 404 13.70 35.09 -6.38
N LYS A 405 14.42 35.57 -7.40
CA LYS A 405 15.86 35.44 -7.49
C LYS A 405 16.51 36.48 -6.56
N LYS A 406 17.42 36.06 -5.68
CA LYS A 406 18.27 36.92 -4.83
C LYS A 406 19.47 37.48 -5.55
#